data_eb147e4a9b2259167ec7df9461b0aecd
#
_entry.id   eb147e4a9b2259167ec7df9461b0aecd
#
_cell.length_a   1.000
_cell.length_b   1.000
_cell.length_c   1.000
_cell.angle_alpha   90.00
_cell.angle_beta   90.00
_cell.angle_gamma   90.00
#
_symmetry.space_group_name_H-M   'P 1'
#
loop_
_entity.id
_entity.type
_entity.pdbx_description
1 polymer ?
#
loop_
_entity_poly.entity_id
_entity_poly.type
_entity_poly.pdbx_seq_one_letter_code
_entity_poly.pdbx_strand_id
1 'polypeptide(L)'
;MPAVVRNIFEDYVKDRFDLQDCIAVNNGTSALIAPLWSMDFEPGDEVITTPFTYIATTNAILIAGGTPVFVDINPSTFLIDPDNIEAAITERTKAILPVHLYGTICEMDKINNIAKNYNLTVIEDTSQAFGSETYDGKHAGMMSDAGTFSFYKTKNISTFEGGMICI
;
A
#
# COMPACT_ATOMS: atom_id res chain seq x y z
N MET A 1 16.41 16.04 -4.25
CA MET A 1 15.89 17.01 -3.25
C MET A 1 17.00 17.24 -2.21
N PRO A 2 17.31 18.48 -1.77
CA PRO A 2 18.22 18.71 -0.66
C PRO A 2 17.71 18.00 0.61
N ALA A 3 18.63 17.41 1.39
CA ALA A 3 18.27 16.65 2.60
C ALA A 3 17.37 17.43 3.57
N VAL A 4 17.66 18.74 3.76
CA VAL A 4 16.85 19.61 4.63
C VAL A 4 15.38 19.70 4.18
N VAL A 5 15.13 19.84 2.87
CA VAL A 5 13.74 19.94 2.35
C VAL A 5 13.02 18.60 2.48
N ARG A 6 13.75 17.49 2.26
CA ARG A 6 13.21 16.15 2.45
C ARG A 6 12.77 15.93 3.90
N ASN A 7 13.65 16.23 4.86
CA ASN A 7 13.36 16.02 6.28
C ASN A 7 12.17 16.89 6.74
N ILE A 8 12.09 18.15 6.31
CA ILE A 8 10.93 19.02 6.61
C ILE A 8 9.62 18.40 6.09
N PHE A 9 9.63 17.78 4.92
CA PHE A 9 8.44 17.15 4.35
C PHE A 9 8.07 15.87 5.09
N GLU A 10 9.04 15.02 5.41
CA GLU A 10 8.86 13.80 6.21
C GLU A 10 8.32 14.15 7.60
N ASP A 11 8.95 15.09 8.31
CA ASP A 11 8.52 15.55 9.63
C ASP A 11 7.08 16.13 9.59
N TYR A 12 6.77 16.96 8.57
CA TYR A 12 5.43 17.54 8.42
C TYR A 12 4.34 16.47 8.24
N VAL A 13 4.58 15.47 7.41
CA VAL A 13 3.61 14.39 7.18
C VAL A 13 3.47 13.53 8.43
N LYS A 14 4.59 13.18 9.06
CA LYS A 14 4.63 12.43 10.31
C LYS A 14 3.80 13.12 11.41
N ASP A 15 4.06 14.40 11.65
CA ASP A 15 3.36 15.18 12.69
C ASP A 15 1.88 15.39 12.34
N ARG A 16 1.57 15.60 11.05
CA ARG A 16 0.19 15.86 10.60
C ARG A 16 -0.72 14.67 10.78
N PHE A 17 -0.20 13.47 10.67
CA PHE A 17 -0.97 12.23 10.70
C PHE A 17 -0.65 11.32 11.89
N ASP A 18 0.15 11.81 12.84
CA ASP A 18 0.55 11.07 14.07
C ASP A 18 1.16 9.69 13.76
N LEU A 19 2.12 9.68 12.83
CA LEU A 19 2.76 8.45 12.35
C LEU A 19 4.06 8.16 13.11
N GLN A 20 4.45 6.89 13.14
CA GLN A 20 5.73 6.48 13.73
C GLN A 20 6.90 7.01 12.90
N ASP A 21 6.83 6.89 11.57
CA ASP A 21 7.84 7.43 10.67
C ASP A 21 7.30 7.63 9.24
N CYS A 22 8.00 8.48 8.46
CA CYS A 22 7.74 8.73 7.05
C CYS A 22 9.05 8.83 6.29
N ILE A 23 9.11 8.17 5.14
CA ILE A 23 10.30 8.12 4.28
C ILE A 23 9.94 8.58 2.88
N ALA A 24 10.49 9.71 2.45
CA ALA A 24 10.33 10.21 1.10
C ALA A 24 11.24 9.47 0.12
N VAL A 25 10.67 9.04 -1.00
CA VAL A 25 11.36 8.31 -2.09
C VAL A 25 11.15 9.02 -3.43
N ASN A 26 11.85 8.57 -4.46
CA ASN A 26 11.86 9.24 -5.77
C ASN A 26 10.57 9.08 -6.57
N ASN A 27 9.75 8.04 -6.32
CA ASN A 27 8.45 7.84 -6.97
C ASN A 27 7.60 6.80 -6.21
N GLY A 28 6.32 6.68 -6.58
CA GLY A 28 5.39 5.72 -5.97
C GLY A 28 5.77 4.25 -6.16
N THR A 29 6.41 3.90 -7.28
CA THR A 29 6.88 2.52 -7.51
C THR A 29 7.97 2.14 -6.51
N SER A 30 8.92 3.05 -6.24
CA SER A 30 9.93 2.85 -5.19
C SER A 30 9.30 2.79 -3.79
N ALA A 31 8.23 3.55 -3.56
CA ALA A 31 7.47 3.46 -2.31
C ALA A 31 6.84 2.07 -2.10
N LEU A 32 6.34 1.44 -3.18
CA LEU A 32 5.82 0.07 -3.13
C LEU A 32 6.92 -0.98 -2.96
N ILE A 33 8.02 -0.84 -3.71
CA ILE A 33 9.12 -1.81 -3.70
C ILE A 33 9.81 -1.89 -2.33
N ALA A 34 10.08 -0.77 -1.68
CA ALA A 34 10.91 -0.76 -0.47
C ALA A 34 10.32 -1.56 0.70
N PRO A 35 9.04 -1.38 1.11
CA PRO A 35 8.46 -2.19 2.18
C PRO A 35 8.32 -3.67 1.79
N LEU A 36 7.98 -3.97 0.53
CA LEU A 36 7.96 -5.35 0.05
C LEU A 36 9.36 -5.99 0.08
N TRP A 37 10.38 -5.24 -0.29
CA TRP A 37 11.77 -5.72 -0.29
C TRP A 37 12.30 -5.98 1.12
N SER A 38 11.82 -5.22 2.11
CA SER A 38 12.20 -5.43 3.51
C SER A 38 11.61 -6.71 4.11
N MET A 39 10.67 -7.36 3.42
CA MET A 39 10.10 -8.65 3.85
C MET A 39 11.00 -9.85 3.55
N ASP A 40 12.07 -9.68 2.74
CA ASP A 40 13.07 -10.70 2.41
C ASP A 40 12.45 -12.02 1.92
N PHE A 41 11.63 -11.93 0.87
CA PHE A 41 10.86 -13.06 0.34
C PHE A 41 11.73 -14.23 -0.10
N GLU A 42 11.36 -15.42 0.32
CA GLU A 42 11.87 -16.69 -0.19
C GLU A 42 11.20 -17.03 -1.55
N PRO A 43 11.86 -17.80 -2.41
CA PRO A 43 11.28 -18.24 -3.68
C PRO A 43 9.93 -18.94 -3.49
N GLY A 44 8.87 -18.38 -4.06
CA GLY A 44 7.52 -18.89 -3.98
C GLY A 44 6.65 -18.26 -2.89
N ASP A 45 7.20 -17.33 -2.08
CA ASP A 45 6.40 -16.53 -1.17
C ASP A 45 5.40 -15.66 -1.94
N GLU A 46 4.20 -15.55 -1.41
CA GLU A 46 3.05 -14.99 -2.10
C GLU A 46 2.59 -13.67 -1.46
N VAL A 47 2.18 -12.73 -2.31
CA VAL A 47 1.53 -11.47 -1.92
C VAL A 47 0.17 -11.39 -2.60
N ILE A 48 -0.89 -11.36 -1.81
CA ILE A 48 -2.26 -11.20 -2.31
C ILE A 48 -2.50 -9.74 -2.71
N THR A 49 -2.99 -9.53 -3.92
CA THR A 49 -3.38 -8.21 -4.44
C THR A 49 -4.52 -8.35 -5.45
N THR A 50 -4.90 -7.26 -6.12
CA THR A 50 -5.91 -7.26 -7.17
C THR A 50 -5.29 -7.11 -8.56
N PRO A 51 -5.85 -7.72 -9.63
CA PRO A 51 -5.42 -7.48 -11.00
C PRO A 51 -5.90 -6.11 -11.54
N PHE A 52 -6.90 -5.50 -10.91
CA PHE A 52 -7.47 -4.23 -11.35
C PHE A 52 -6.76 -3.05 -10.67
N THR A 53 -5.56 -2.77 -11.14
CA THR A 53 -4.68 -1.70 -10.63
C THR A 53 -3.70 -1.23 -11.70
N TYR A 54 -2.92 -0.20 -11.42
CA TYR A 54 -1.77 0.15 -12.22
C TYR A 54 -0.68 -0.91 -12.07
N ILE A 55 -0.01 -1.25 -13.17
CA ILE A 55 0.97 -2.35 -13.23
C ILE A 55 2.10 -2.27 -12.20
N ALA A 56 2.38 -1.07 -11.65
CA ALA A 56 3.42 -0.90 -10.64
C ALA A 56 3.17 -1.70 -9.38
N THR A 57 1.91 -1.90 -8.96
CA THR A 57 1.54 -2.72 -7.80
C THR A 57 2.06 -4.16 -7.98
N THR A 58 1.72 -4.78 -9.10
CA THR A 58 2.17 -6.15 -9.42
C THR A 58 3.68 -6.24 -9.63
N ASN A 59 4.25 -5.28 -10.37
CA ASN A 59 5.69 -5.26 -10.63
C ASN A 59 6.52 -5.07 -9.37
N ALA A 60 6.03 -4.31 -8.39
CA ALA A 60 6.73 -4.13 -7.11
C ALA A 60 6.87 -5.46 -6.35
N ILE A 61 5.83 -6.29 -6.35
CA ILE A 61 5.86 -7.64 -5.77
C ILE A 61 6.93 -8.50 -6.48
N LEU A 62 6.91 -8.53 -7.81
CA LEU A 62 7.87 -9.33 -8.60
C LEU A 62 9.31 -8.85 -8.39
N ILE A 63 9.54 -7.53 -8.37
CA ILE A 63 10.87 -6.94 -8.15
C ILE A 63 11.40 -7.26 -6.74
N ALA A 64 10.51 -7.32 -5.75
CA ALA A 64 10.86 -7.70 -4.39
C ALA A 64 11.13 -9.21 -4.22
N GLY A 65 10.86 -10.03 -5.24
CA GLY A 65 11.06 -11.49 -5.20
C GLY A 65 9.82 -12.29 -4.82
N GLY A 66 8.70 -11.62 -4.54
CA GLY A 66 7.42 -12.25 -4.23
C GLY A 66 6.65 -12.71 -5.47
N THR A 67 5.66 -13.55 -5.27
CA THR A 67 4.73 -14.03 -6.29
C THR A 67 3.37 -13.36 -6.09
N PRO A 68 2.85 -12.57 -7.04
CA PRO A 68 1.54 -11.96 -6.91
C PRO A 68 0.43 -13.02 -7.04
N VAL A 69 -0.47 -13.04 -6.08
CA VAL A 69 -1.71 -13.84 -6.10
C VAL A 69 -2.88 -12.88 -6.24
N PHE A 70 -3.66 -13.05 -7.29
CA PHE A 70 -4.75 -12.14 -7.61
C PHE A 70 -6.08 -12.58 -6.99
N VAL A 71 -6.71 -11.65 -6.31
CA VAL A 71 -8.08 -11.74 -5.83
C VAL A 71 -8.93 -10.74 -6.62
N ASP A 72 -10.09 -11.17 -7.05
CA ASP A 72 -10.98 -10.35 -7.86
C ASP A 72 -11.52 -9.14 -7.07
N ILE A 73 -12.06 -8.18 -7.79
CA ILE A 73 -12.65 -6.97 -7.22
C ILE A 73 -14.13 -7.15 -6.95
N ASN A 74 -14.63 -6.40 -6.00
CA ASN A 74 -16.08 -6.18 -5.88
C ASN A 74 -16.54 -5.30 -7.05
N PRO A 75 -17.51 -5.75 -7.89
CA PRO A 75 -17.92 -5.06 -9.11
C PRO A 75 -18.60 -3.70 -8.86
N SER A 76 -19.02 -3.43 -7.63
CA SER A 76 -19.65 -2.16 -7.26
C SER A 76 -18.65 -1.10 -6.82
N THR A 77 -17.53 -1.50 -6.23
CA THR A 77 -16.50 -0.60 -5.68
C THR A 77 -15.22 -0.55 -6.51
N PHE A 78 -14.96 -1.57 -7.32
CA PHE A 78 -13.71 -1.81 -8.06
C PHE A 78 -12.47 -2.02 -7.15
N LEU A 79 -12.68 -2.25 -5.87
CA LEU A 79 -11.64 -2.56 -4.89
C LEU A 79 -11.53 -4.06 -4.70
N ILE A 80 -10.37 -4.53 -4.20
CA ILE A 80 -10.21 -5.94 -3.84
C ILE A 80 -11.38 -6.40 -2.95
N ASP A 81 -11.96 -7.54 -3.27
CA ASP A 81 -13.07 -8.11 -2.50
C ASP A 81 -12.53 -8.88 -1.29
N PRO A 82 -12.68 -8.37 -0.05
CA PRO A 82 -12.14 -9.02 1.12
C PRO A 82 -12.75 -10.40 1.39
N ASP A 83 -13.98 -10.64 0.94
CA ASP A 83 -14.66 -11.92 1.14
C ASP A 83 -14.02 -13.06 0.33
N ASN A 84 -13.18 -12.73 -0.67
CA ASN A 84 -12.44 -13.69 -1.48
C ASN A 84 -10.96 -13.85 -1.04
N ILE A 85 -10.46 -13.05 -0.11
CA ILE A 85 -9.04 -13.07 0.29
C ILE A 85 -8.69 -14.39 1.00
N GLU A 86 -9.50 -14.83 1.95
CA GLU A 86 -9.19 -16.05 2.74
C GLU A 86 -9.04 -17.29 1.85
N ALA A 87 -9.84 -17.40 0.78
CA ALA A 87 -9.75 -18.52 -0.15
C ALA A 87 -8.45 -18.55 -0.98
N ALA A 88 -7.76 -17.41 -1.08
CA ALA A 88 -6.49 -17.28 -1.78
C ALA A 88 -5.26 -17.47 -0.88
N ILE A 89 -5.45 -17.55 0.44
CA ILE A 89 -4.34 -17.72 1.40
C ILE A 89 -3.80 -19.14 1.35
N THR A 90 -2.47 -19.25 1.27
CA THR A 90 -1.72 -20.51 1.36
C THR A 90 -0.66 -20.39 2.47
N GLU A 91 0.06 -21.47 2.73
CA GLU A 91 1.21 -21.47 3.67
C GLU A 91 2.35 -20.55 3.20
N ARG A 92 2.37 -20.20 1.92
CA ARG A 92 3.35 -19.29 1.32
C ARG A 92 2.93 -17.82 1.34
N THR A 93 1.68 -17.52 1.66
CA THR A 93 1.21 -16.14 1.71
C THR A 93 1.89 -15.38 2.86
N LYS A 94 2.49 -14.23 2.55
CA LYS A 94 3.22 -13.38 3.51
C LYS A 94 2.57 -12.03 3.71
N ALA A 95 1.90 -11.51 2.67
CA ALA A 95 1.31 -10.18 2.73
C ALA A 95 0.03 -10.05 1.92
N ILE A 96 -0.74 -9.00 2.24
CA ILE A 96 -1.84 -8.49 1.46
C ILE A 96 -1.48 -7.06 1.05
N LEU A 97 -1.62 -6.76 -0.25
CA LEU A 97 -1.37 -5.44 -0.84
C LEU A 97 -2.67 -4.90 -1.46
N PRO A 98 -3.59 -4.34 -0.63
CA PRO A 98 -4.81 -3.70 -1.13
C PRO A 98 -4.48 -2.38 -1.83
N VAL A 99 -5.28 -2.02 -2.84
CA VAL A 99 -5.13 -0.79 -3.61
C VAL A 99 -6.34 0.11 -3.41
N HIS A 100 -6.13 1.31 -2.89
CA HIS A 100 -7.15 2.34 -2.71
C HIS A 100 -7.41 3.06 -4.03
N LEU A 101 -8.10 2.36 -4.94
CA LEU A 101 -8.27 2.80 -6.32
C LEU A 101 -9.19 4.03 -6.40
N TYR A 102 -8.80 5.01 -7.22
CA TYR A 102 -9.57 6.24 -7.48
C TYR A 102 -9.90 7.05 -6.21
N GLY A 103 -9.13 6.88 -5.14
CA GLY A 103 -9.36 7.56 -3.87
C GLY A 103 -10.37 6.88 -2.96
N THR A 104 -10.92 5.73 -3.35
CA THR A 104 -11.82 4.94 -2.51
C THR A 104 -11.01 3.99 -1.63
N ILE A 105 -11.30 3.98 -0.33
CA ILE A 105 -10.60 3.16 0.65
C ILE A 105 -11.18 1.74 0.64
N CYS A 106 -10.30 0.72 0.63
CA CYS A 106 -10.68 -0.68 0.80
C CYS A 106 -11.33 -0.93 2.18
N GLU A 107 -12.05 -2.02 2.35
CA GLU A 107 -12.63 -2.44 3.63
C GLU A 107 -11.50 -2.90 4.59
N MET A 108 -10.68 -1.93 5.06
CA MET A 108 -9.46 -2.21 5.82
C MET A 108 -9.71 -2.95 7.11
N ASP A 109 -10.83 -2.71 7.79
CA ASP A 109 -11.16 -3.45 9.03
C ASP A 109 -11.31 -4.95 8.76
N LYS A 110 -11.91 -5.36 7.62
CA LYS A 110 -11.99 -6.78 7.22
C LYS A 110 -10.61 -7.32 6.84
N ILE A 111 -9.88 -6.57 5.99
CA ILE A 111 -8.55 -6.97 5.51
C ILE A 111 -7.59 -7.16 6.68
N ASN A 112 -7.54 -6.22 7.62
CA ASN A 112 -6.69 -6.29 8.79
C ASN A 112 -7.07 -7.45 9.74
N ASN A 113 -8.37 -7.74 9.88
CA ASN A 113 -8.81 -8.90 10.65
C ASN A 113 -8.35 -10.21 10.01
N ILE A 114 -8.47 -10.35 8.69
CA ILE A 114 -7.95 -11.50 7.96
C ILE A 114 -6.43 -11.60 8.16
N ALA A 115 -5.70 -10.54 7.89
CA ALA A 115 -4.24 -10.49 8.04
C ALA A 115 -3.80 -10.90 9.44
N LYS A 116 -4.46 -10.41 10.47
CA LYS A 116 -4.19 -10.77 11.87
C LYS A 116 -4.40 -12.26 12.15
N ASN A 117 -5.49 -12.86 11.62
CA ASN A 117 -5.81 -14.27 11.84
C ASN A 117 -4.78 -15.21 11.20
N TYR A 118 -4.17 -14.78 10.08
CA TYR A 118 -3.20 -15.55 9.31
C TYR A 118 -1.75 -15.07 9.49
N ASN A 119 -1.52 -14.10 10.39
CA ASN A 119 -0.20 -13.49 10.64
C ASN A 119 0.47 -12.95 9.36
N LEU A 120 -0.30 -12.20 8.57
CA LEU A 120 0.14 -11.57 7.32
C LEU A 120 0.42 -10.08 7.53
N THR A 121 1.39 -9.56 6.79
CA THR A 121 1.66 -8.11 6.71
C THR A 121 0.68 -7.44 5.75
N VAL A 122 0.21 -6.24 6.07
CA VAL A 122 -0.63 -5.45 5.16
C VAL A 122 0.12 -4.19 4.74
N ILE A 123 0.25 -3.99 3.42
CA ILE A 123 0.88 -2.80 2.84
C ILE A 123 -0.17 -2.13 1.94
N GLU A 124 -0.58 -0.91 2.27
CA GLU A 124 -1.58 -0.17 1.50
C GLU A 124 -0.94 0.51 0.28
N ASP A 125 -1.41 0.19 -0.93
CA ASP A 125 -1.13 1.01 -2.13
C ASP A 125 -2.10 2.20 -2.15
N THR A 126 -1.63 3.32 -1.64
CA THR A 126 -2.39 4.57 -1.54
C THR A 126 -1.99 5.58 -2.61
N SER A 127 -1.39 5.10 -3.71
CA SER A 127 -0.90 5.95 -4.81
C SER A 127 -1.97 6.83 -5.44
N GLN A 128 -3.25 6.58 -5.20
CA GLN A 128 -4.39 7.34 -5.74
C GLN A 128 -5.29 7.92 -4.66
N ALA A 129 -4.95 7.77 -3.37
CA ALA A 129 -5.85 8.08 -2.27
C ALA A 129 -5.21 8.95 -1.18
N PHE A 130 -4.16 9.73 -1.50
CA PHE A 130 -3.58 10.66 -0.52
C PHE A 130 -4.63 11.65 -0.03
N GLY A 131 -4.83 11.70 1.29
CA GLY A 131 -5.82 12.55 1.94
C GLY A 131 -7.24 11.99 1.94
N SER A 132 -7.47 10.80 1.38
CA SER A 132 -8.76 10.10 1.56
C SER A 132 -8.92 9.66 3.01
N GLU A 133 -10.15 9.74 3.50
CA GLU A 133 -10.49 9.52 4.89
C GLU A 133 -11.74 8.64 4.98
N THR A 134 -11.76 7.71 5.91
CA THR A 134 -12.94 6.91 6.24
C THR A 134 -13.95 7.74 7.01
N TYR A 135 -15.17 7.25 7.14
CA TYR A 135 -16.24 7.97 7.86
C TYR A 135 -15.92 8.18 9.36
N ASP A 136 -15.08 7.32 9.95
CA ASP A 136 -14.61 7.40 11.34
C ASP A 136 -13.28 8.14 11.49
N GLY A 137 -12.80 8.81 10.43
CA GLY A 137 -11.64 9.71 10.48
C GLY A 137 -10.28 9.04 10.30
N LYS A 138 -10.23 7.78 9.86
CA LYS A 138 -8.96 7.10 9.56
C LYS A 138 -8.48 7.48 8.16
N HIS A 139 -7.21 7.79 8.00
CA HIS A 139 -6.63 8.16 6.71
C HIS A 139 -6.14 6.93 5.93
N ALA A 140 -6.35 6.95 4.61
CA ALA A 140 -5.81 5.96 3.69
C ALA A 140 -4.28 5.90 3.78
N GLY A 141 -3.71 4.70 3.80
CA GLY A 141 -2.28 4.45 3.94
C GLY A 141 -1.74 4.56 5.37
N MET A 142 -2.64 4.64 6.36
CA MET A 142 -2.31 4.79 7.77
C MET A 142 -3.13 3.83 8.66
N MET A 143 -3.65 2.77 8.04
CA MET A 143 -4.53 1.81 8.72
C MET A 143 -3.91 0.42 8.86
N SER A 144 -2.67 0.24 8.42
CA SER A 144 -1.98 -1.05 8.38
C SER A 144 -0.49 -0.92 8.73
N ASP A 145 0.31 -1.95 8.43
CA ASP A 145 1.74 -1.97 8.77
C ASP A 145 2.56 -0.93 7.99
N ALA A 146 2.15 -0.63 6.74
CA ALA A 146 2.77 0.44 5.94
C ALA A 146 1.79 0.96 4.89
N GLY A 147 1.85 2.26 4.63
CA GLY A 147 1.17 2.91 3.51
C GLY A 147 2.15 3.48 2.49
N THR A 148 1.83 3.38 1.21
CA THR A 148 2.69 3.83 0.12
C THR A 148 1.99 4.87 -0.74
N PHE A 149 2.66 5.96 -1.04
CA PHE A 149 2.09 7.11 -1.73
C PHE A 149 2.87 7.47 -2.99
N SER A 150 2.17 8.04 -3.96
CA SER A 150 2.75 8.56 -5.18
C SER A 150 2.41 10.04 -5.33
N PHE A 151 3.41 10.85 -5.64
CA PHE A 151 3.27 12.27 -5.95
C PHE A 151 3.62 12.57 -7.42
N TYR A 152 3.36 11.59 -8.30
CA TYR A 152 3.49 11.78 -9.73
C TYR A 152 2.53 12.86 -10.24
N LYS A 153 2.86 13.48 -11.38
CA LYS A 153 2.13 14.64 -11.93
C LYS A 153 0.61 14.46 -12.11
N THR A 154 0.12 13.22 -12.17
CA THR A 154 -1.31 12.92 -12.35
C THR A 154 -2.05 12.67 -11.03
N LYS A 155 -1.35 12.71 -9.89
CA LYS A 155 -1.94 12.43 -8.59
C LYS A 155 -2.59 13.69 -8.00
N ASN A 156 -3.50 13.49 -7.04
CA ASN A 156 -4.21 14.59 -6.35
C ASN A 156 -3.28 15.61 -5.69
N ILE A 157 -2.11 15.19 -5.20
CA ILE A 157 -1.00 16.08 -4.83
C ILE A 157 0.21 15.64 -5.64
N SER A 158 0.90 16.59 -6.24
CA SER A 158 2.02 16.33 -7.14
C SER A 158 3.25 17.15 -6.80
N THR A 159 4.39 16.46 -6.83
CA THR A 159 5.73 17.06 -6.83
C THR A 159 6.44 16.83 -8.18
N PHE A 160 5.69 16.57 -9.26
CA PHE A 160 6.10 16.04 -10.56
C PHE A 160 6.54 14.59 -10.48
N GLU A 161 7.53 14.27 -9.68
CA GLU A 161 7.98 12.95 -9.30
C GLU A 161 8.17 12.91 -7.79
N GLY A 162 7.78 11.83 -7.19
CA GLY A 162 7.92 11.61 -5.75
C GLY A 162 7.06 10.45 -5.26
N GLY A 163 7.40 9.95 -4.10
CA GLY A 163 6.63 8.98 -3.35
C GLY A 163 6.96 9.08 -1.87
N MET A 164 6.22 8.37 -1.06
CA MET A 164 6.43 8.30 0.38
C MET A 164 5.99 6.94 0.91
N ILE A 165 6.66 6.50 1.95
CA ILE A 165 6.28 5.34 2.76
C ILE A 165 5.94 5.89 4.13
N CYS A 166 4.82 5.48 4.72
CA CYS A 166 4.39 5.82 6.07
C CYS A 166 4.25 4.53 6.91
N ILE A 167 4.71 4.57 8.17
CA ILE A 167 4.67 3.46 9.13
C ILE A 167 4.35 3.96 10.53
#